data_44fb41e3f50b787a47fddf8c07d19d6d
#
_entry.id   44fb41e3f50b787a47fddf8c07d19d6d
#
_cell.length_a   1.000
_cell.length_b   1.000
_cell.length_c   1.000
_cell.angle_alpha   90.00
_cell.angle_beta   90.00
_cell.angle_gamma   90.00
#
_symmetry.space_group_name_H-M   'P 1'
#
loop_
_entity.id
_entity.type
_entity.pdbx_description
1 polymer ?
#
loop_
_entity_poly.entity_id
_entity_poly.type
_entity_poly.pdbx_seq_one_letter_code
_entity_poly.pdbx_strand_id
1 'polypeptide(L)'
;MSALSFRIRISETLSILLCRISLNSTFIFQQTNAQYSISVDQQEILNTITLTRLNYFSLAGILELYRRTGSATTIFENKDHIRDILPDATPKLVETLKNCDEARRRAEVELEYDLKYGITPLCMSDERYPQRLRDCDDAPLMLFYKGSADLNQKRVINIVGTRHCTIYGEDVIRRFVSDLRQLCPQVLVVSGLAYGVDIHAHQQALNNGYETVGVLAHGLDNLYPSSHRAT
;
A
#
# COMPACT_ATOMS: atom_id res chain seq x y z
N MET A 1 -19.55 19.43 -24.86
CA MET A 1 -18.25 19.31 -24.17
C MET A 1 -18.58 19.06 -22.70
N SER A 2 -18.69 17.80 -22.30
CA SER A 2 -18.94 17.40 -20.90
C SER A 2 -17.62 17.14 -20.23
N ALA A 3 -17.33 17.89 -19.18
CA ALA A 3 -16.16 17.70 -18.34
C ALA A 3 -16.27 16.33 -17.66
N LEU A 4 -15.33 15.44 -17.97
CA LEU A 4 -15.14 14.19 -17.23
C LEU A 4 -14.61 14.52 -15.83
N SER A 5 -15.50 14.49 -14.86
CA SER A 5 -15.15 14.61 -13.45
C SER A 5 -14.57 13.27 -12.98
N PHE A 6 -13.27 13.23 -12.72
CA PHE A 6 -12.62 12.09 -12.07
C PHE A 6 -12.81 12.20 -10.55
N ARG A 7 -13.64 11.32 -9.99
CA ARG A 7 -13.76 11.15 -8.54
C ARG A 7 -13.12 9.82 -8.15
N ILE A 8 -12.08 9.90 -7.35
CA ILE A 8 -11.54 8.72 -6.65
C ILE A 8 -12.48 8.44 -5.47
N ARG A 9 -13.16 7.29 -5.48
CA ARG A 9 -13.90 6.77 -4.34
C ARG A 9 -13.11 5.56 -3.81
N ILE A 10 -12.46 5.74 -2.69
CA ILE A 10 -11.80 4.63 -1.98
C ILE A 10 -12.90 3.95 -1.17
N SER A 11 -13.26 2.70 -1.51
CA SER A 11 -14.23 1.91 -0.76
C SER A 11 -13.52 1.10 0.32
N GLU A 12 -14.22 0.90 1.40
CA GLU A 12 -13.84 0.16 2.61
C GLU A 12 -13.22 -1.21 2.29
N THR A 13 -12.07 -1.51 2.86
CA THR A 13 -11.20 -2.69 2.70
C THR A 13 -10.13 -2.56 1.59
N LEU A 14 -9.23 -1.61 1.71
CA LEU A 14 -8.05 -1.58 0.84
C LEU A 14 -6.79 -1.99 1.62
N SER A 15 -6.34 -3.23 1.41
CA SER A 15 -4.92 -3.52 1.50
C SER A 15 -4.29 -2.98 0.23
N ILE A 16 -3.66 -1.81 0.30
CA ILE A 16 -3.01 -1.20 -0.86
C ILE A 16 -1.67 -1.88 -1.07
N LEU A 17 -1.53 -2.52 -2.20
CA LEU A 17 -0.35 -3.23 -2.62
C LEU A 17 0.31 -2.50 -3.77
N LEU A 18 1.58 -2.21 -3.62
CA LEU A 18 2.36 -1.49 -4.62
C LEU A 18 3.36 -2.46 -5.26
N CYS A 19 3.22 -2.71 -6.55
CA CYS A 19 4.13 -3.58 -7.32
C CYS A 19 4.79 -2.79 -8.45
N ARG A 20 6.11 -2.88 -8.55
CA ARG A 20 6.85 -2.40 -9.72
C ARG A 20 6.85 -3.48 -10.78
N ILE A 21 6.43 -3.15 -11.99
CA ILE A 21 6.60 -3.98 -13.18
C ILE A 21 7.94 -3.60 -13.82
N SER A 22 8.93 -4.48 -13.75
CA SER A 22 10.21 -4.33 -14.44
C SER A 22 10.33 -5.41 -15.49
N LEU A 23 10.43 -5.01 -16.76
CA LEU A 23 10.87 -5.88 -17.84
C LEU A 23 12.40 -5.88 -17.85
N ASN A 24 13.01 -7.03 -17.59
CA ASN A 24 14.44 -7.34 -17.59
C ASN A 24 15.22 -7.00 -16.31
N SER A 25 15.37 -7.99 -15.46
CA SER A 25 16.64 -8.23 -14.79
C SER A 25 16.73 -9.67 -14.28
N THR A 26 17.75 -10.35 -14.74
CA THR A 26 18.25 -11.62 -14.24
C THR A 26 18.53 -11.49 -12.75
N PHE A 27 17.80 -12.23 -11.93
CA PHE A 27 18.01 -12.25 -10.49
C PHE A 27 19.33 -12.94 -10.16
N ILE A 28 20.32 -12.20 -9.70
CA ILE A 28 21.46 -12.74 -8.96
C ILE A 28 21.09 -12.67 -7.48
N PHE A 29 20.83 -13.83 -6.88
CA PHE A 29 20.70 -14.00 -5.45
C PHE A 29 22.07 -13.81 -4.79
N GLN A 30 22.31 -12.68 -4.14
CA GLN A 30 23.35 -12.61 -3.11
C GLN A 30 22.67 -12.74 -1.74
N GLN A 31 22.84 -13.92 -1.16
CA GLN A 31 22.56 -14.15 0.27
C GLN A 31 23.61 -13.36 1.08
N THR A 32 23.20 -12.25 1.65
CA THR A 32 23.92 -11.68 2.78
C THR A 32 23.20 -12.12 4.06
N ASN A 33 23.89 -12.98 4.83
CA ASN A 33 23.54 -13.31 6.21
C ASN A 33 23.69 -12.04 7.06
N ALA A 34 22.65 -11.23 7.14
CA ALA A 34 22.51 -10.22 8.16
C ALA A 34 21.74 -10.85 9.32
N GLN A 35 22.41 -11.05 10.44
CA GLN A 35 21.77 -11.34 11.72
C GLN A 35 20.77 -10.21 12.01
N TYR A 36 19.48 -10.50 11.86
CA TYR A 36 18.41 -9.57 12.21
C TYR A 36 18.37 -9.46 13.75
N SER A 37 18.98 -8.40 14.28
CA SER A 37 18.52 -7.86 15.56
C SER A 37 17.08 -7.40 15.33
N ILE A 38 16.15 -7.89 16.15
CA ILE A 38 14.74 -7.42 16.12
C ILE A 38 14.80 -5.93 16.42
N SER A 39 14.73 -5.12 15.37
CA SER A 39 14.71 -3.68 15.50
C SER A 39 13.34 -3.26 16.04
N VAL A 40 13.29 -2.10 16.67
CA VAL A 40 12.03 -1.46 17.15
C VAL A 40 10.97 -1.45 16.04
N ASP A 41 11.40 -1.36 14.78
CA ASP A 41 10.56 -1.40 13.59
C ASP A 41 9.78 -2.71 13.40
N GLN A 42 10.37 -3.88 13.68
CA GLN A 42 9.66 -5.16 13.49
C GLN A 42 8.51 -5.35 14.48
N GLN A 43 8.67 -4.86 15.70
CA GLN A 43 7.59 -4.92 16.69
C GLN A 43 6.44 -3.99 16.31
N GLU A 44 6.72 -2.78 15.81
CA GLU A 44 5.71 -1.86 15.32
C GLU A 44 4.96 -2.44 14.11
N ILE A 45 5.67 -3.05 13.17
CA ILE A 45 5.08 -3.72 12.01
C ILE A 45 4.12 -4.83 12.46
N LEU A 46 4.58 -5.75 13.32
CA LEU A 46 3.76 -6.86 13.83
C LEU A 46 2.53 -6.34 14.59
N ASN A 47 2.72 -5.33 15.44
CA ASN A 47 1.63 -4.73 16.19
C ASN A 47 0.65 -3.99 15.26
N THR A 48 1.15 -3.30 14.22
CA THR A 48 0.28 -2.62 13.25
C THR A 48 -0.55 -3.63 12.45
N ILE A 49 0.06 -4.73 11.95
CA ILE A 49 -0.70 -5.79 11.29
C ILE A 49 -1.73 -6.39 12.25
N THR A 50 -1.35 -6.66 13.51
CA THR A 50 -2.27 -7.18 14.53
C THR A 50 -3.46 -6.23 14.71
N LEU A 51 -3.21 -4.93 14.82
CA LEU A 51 -4.24 -3.91 15.01
C LEU A 51 -5.24 -3.89 13.85
N THR A 52 -4.78 -4.02 12.60
CA THR A 52 -5.63 -4.09 11.41
C THR A 52 -6.47 -5.38 11.34
N ARG A 53 -6.11 -6.43 12.08
CA ARG A 53 -6.81 -7.72 12.14
C ARG A 53 -7.84 -7.81 13.27
N LEU A 54 -7.93 -6.80 14.13
CA LEU A 54 -8.94 -6.76 15.19
C LEU A 54 -10.33 -6.52 14.59
N ASN A 55 -11.27 -7.43 14.86
CA ASN A 55 -12.66 -7.38 14.37
C ASN A 55 -13.52 -6.36 15.12
N TYR A 56 -12.98 -5.23 15.50
CA TYR A 56 -13.68 -4.27 16.36
C TYR A 56 -14.02 -2.96 15.66
N PHE A 57 -13.14 -2.48 14.81
CA PHE A 57 -13.25 -1.16 14.23
C PHE A 57 -13.46 -1.18 12.72
N SER A 58 -14.15 -0.16 12.23
CA SER A 58 -13.95 0.30 10.87
C SER A 58 -12.50 0.79 10.70
N LEU A 59 -12.02 0.83 9.46
CA LEU A 59 -10.69 1.35 9.14
C LEU A 59 -10.46 2.75 9.76
N ALA A 60 -11.46 3.63 9.69
CA ALA A 60 -11.41 4.96 10.30
C ALA A 60 -11.23 4.91 11.83
N GLY A 61 -11.89 3.98 12.50
CA GLY A 61 -11.75 3.83 13.96
C GLY A 61 -10.37 3.34 14.38
N ILE A 62 -9.76 2.44 13.60
CA ILE A 62 -8.39 1.96 13.82
C ILE A 62 -7.38 3.09 13.56
N LEU A 63 -7.57 3.86 12.49
CA LEU A 63 -6.73 4.99 12.16
C LEU A 63 -6.77 6.07 13.25
N GLU A 64 -7.96 6.40 13.75
CA GLU A 64 -8.15 7.35 14.85
C GLU A 64 -7.44 6.86 16.13
N LEU A 65 -7.61 5.59 16.50
CA LEU A 65 -6.93 4.99 17.63
C LEU A 65 -5.41 5.12 17.49
N TYR A 66 -4.88 4.77 16.32
CA TYR A 66 -3.45 4.88 16.02
C TYR A 66 -2.94 6.33 16.10
N ARG A 67 -3.66 7.28 15.50
CA ARG A 67 -3.29 8.70 15.53
C ARG A 67 -3.28 9.28 16.95
N ARG A 68 -4.20 8.87 17.80
CA ARG A 68 -4.27 9.31 19.19
C ARG A 68 -3.15 8.77 20.07
N THR A 69 -2.67 7.56 19.79
CA THR A 69 -1.62 6.91 20.58
C THR A 69 -0.22 7.06 19.97
N GLY A 70 -0.13 7.41 18.70
CA GLY A 70 1.11 7.60 17.96
C GLY A 70 1.76 6.33 17.43
N SER A 71 1.45 5.13 17.97
CA SER A 71 1.96 3.86 17.48
C SER A 71 1.09 2.68 17.90
N ALA A 72 1.14 1.59 17.12
CA ALA A 72 0.47 0.34 17.47
C ALA A 72 1.16 -0.34 18.67
N THR A 73 2.47 -0.19 18.80
CA THR A 73 3.24 -0.73 19.92
C THR A 73 2.77 -0.12 21.24
N THR A 74 2.60 1.21 21.30
CA THR A 74 2.06 1.88 22.48
C THR A 74 0.68 1.34 22.87
N ILE A 75 -0.18 1.02 21.91
CA ILE A 75 -1.51 0.44 22.19
C ILE A 75 -1.36 -0.92 22.86
N PHE A 76 -0.54 -1.82 22.30
CA PHE A 76 -0.41 -3.18 22.83
C PHE A 76 0.40 -3.29 24.11
N GLU A 77 1.39 -2.44 24.33
CA GLU A 77 2.12 -2.35 25.60
C GLU A 77 1.24 -1.90 26.75
N ASN A 78 0.25 -1.05 26.45
CA ASN A 78 -0.69 -0.53 27.45
C ASN A 78 -2.07 -1.21 27.39
N LYS A 79 -2.23 -2.34 26.72
CA LYS A 79 -3.54 -2.98 26.49
C LYS A 79 -4.32 -3.30 27.76
N ASP A 80 -3.64 -3.61 28.85
CA ASP A 80 -4.26 -3.91 30.16
C ASP A 80 -4.68 -2.65 30.92
N HIS A 81 -4.03 -1.53 30.63
CA HIS A 81 -4.26 -0.20 31.22
C HIS A 81 -4.54 0.85 30.18
N ILE A 82 -5.17 0.47 29.06
CA ILE A 82 -5.38 1.35 27.90
C ILE A 82 -6.12 2.65 28.25
N ARG A 83 -6.91 2.65 29.33
CA ARG A 83 -7.61 3.84 29.81
C ARG A 83 -6.71 4.90 30.42
N ASP A 84 -5.46 4.56 30.76
CA ASP A 84 -4.49 5.54 31.25
C ASP A 84 -4.03 6.46 30.13
N ILE A 85 -3.98 5.95 28.88
CA ILE A 85 -3.63 6.72 27.68
C ILE A 85 -4.86 7.11 26.85
N LEU A 86 -5.97 6.39 26.98
CA LEU A 86 -7.26 6.63 26.31
C LEU A 86 -8.39 6.58 27.35
N PRO A 87 -8.65 7.66 28.12
CA PRO A 87 -9.64 7.66 29.19
C PRO A 87 -11.07 7.31 28.74
N ASP A 88 -11.39 7.62 27.47
CA ASP A 88 -12.66 7.34 26.80
C ASP A 88 -12.75 5.95 26.16
N ALA A 89 -11.74 5.07 26.38
CA ALA A 89 -11.74 3.71 25.85
C ALA A 89 -12.99 2.94 26.30
N THR A 90 -13.76 2.45 25.31
CA THR A 90 -14.99 1.70 25.59
C THR A 90 -14.66 0.32 26.19
N PRO A 91 -15.58 -0.27 27.01
CA PRO A 91 -15.37 -1.62 27.53
C PRO A 91 -15.08 -2.66 26.44
N LYS A 92 -15.75 -2.54 25.30
CA LYS A 92 -15.55 -3.41 24.13
C LYS A 92 -14.15 -3.26 23.53
N LEU A 93 -13.58 -2.03 23.46
CA LEU A 93 -12.20 -1.82 23.01
C LEU A 93 -11.22 -2.52 23.97
N VAL A 94 -11.37 -2.30 25.28
CA VAL A 94 -10.52 -2.94 26.29
C VAL A 94 -10.55 -4.46 26.17
N GLU A 95 -11.74 -5.04 26.02
CA GLU A 95 -11.89 -6.49 25.84
C GLU A 95 -11.26 -6.98 24.54
N THR A 96 -11.44 -6.28 23.42
CA THR A 96 -10.87 -6.65 22.13
C THR A 96 -9.35 -6.62 22.15
N LEU A 97 -8.74 -5.62 22.77
CA LEU A 97 -7.28 -5.52 22.92
C LEU A 97 -6.72 -6.64 23.80
N LYS A 98 -7.43 -7.04 24.86
CA LYS A 98 -7.02 -8.17 25.70
C LYS A 98 -7.10 -9.50 24.98
N ASN A 99 -8.09 -9.68 24.09
CA ASN A 99 -8.34 -10.91 23.34
C ASN A 99 -7.74 -10.86 21.93
N CYS A 100 -6.52 -10.34 21.78
CA CYS A 100 -5.87 -10.14 20.47
C CYS A 100 -5.02 -11.32 19.98
N ASP A 101 -4.96 -12.43 20.69
CA ASP A 101 -4.02 -13.53 20.41
C ASP A 101 -4.21 -14.16 19.03
N GLU A 102 -5.44 -14.31 18.56
CA GLU A 102 -5.69 -14.82 17.21
C GLU A 102 -5.27 -13.84 16.13
N ALA A 103 -5.58 -12.55 16.31
CA ALA A 103 -5.14 -11.50 15.39
C ALA A 103 -3.61 -11.46 15.31
N ARG A 104 -2.93 -11.62 16.45
CA ARG A 104 -1.47 -11.66 16.53
C ARG A 104 -0.88 -12.85 15.78
N ARG A 105 -1.41 -14.07 16.01
CA ARG A 105 -0.96 -15.27 15.28
C ARG A 105 -1.11 -15.12 13.76
N ARG A 106 -2.22 -14.53 13.31
CA ARG A 106 -2.43 -14.24 11.88
C ARG A 106 -1.42 -13.22 11.35
N ALA A 107 -1.10 -12.20 12.15
CA ALA A 107 -0.10 -11.20 11.78
C ALA A 107 1.30 -11.80 11.68
N GLU A 108 1.67 -12.73 12.57
CA GLU A 108 2.94 -13.46 12.52
C GLU A 108 3.06 -14.29 11.23
N VAL A 109 2.02 -15.04 10.87
CA VAL A 109 1.97 -15.82 9.62
C VAL A 109 2.08 -14.92 8.39
N GLU A 110 1.41 -13.76 8.40
CA GLU A 110 1.48 -12.79 7.31
C GLU A 110 2.90 -12.20 7.18
N LEU A 111 3.53 -11.85 8.28
CA LEU A 111 4.89 -11.33 8.29
C LEU A 111 5.92 -12.37 7.80
N GLU A 112 5.78 -13.65 8.18
CA GLU A 112 6.61 -14.74 7.67
C GLU A 112 6.43 -14.89 6.14
N TYR A 113 5.20 -14.80 5.66
CA TYR A 113 4.89 -14.83 4.23
C TYR A 113 5.57 -13.66 3.50
N ASP A 114 5.44 -12.45 4.02
CA ASP A 114 6.02 -11.25 3.43
C ASP A 114 7.54 -11.37 3.30
N LEU A 115 8.21 -11.80 4.35
CA LEU A 115 9.65 -12.04 4.36
C LEU A 115 10.06 -13.10 3.31
N LYS A 116 9.31 -14.19 3.24
CA LYS A 116 9.57 -15.28 2.30
C LYS A 116 9.45 -14.85 0.84
N TYR A 117 8.52 -13.95 0.54
CA TYR A 117 8.23 -13.52 -0.84
C TYR A 117 8.80 -12.14 -1.19
N GLY A 118 9.63 -11.57 -0.33
CA GLY A 118 10.27 -10.27 -0.55
C GLY A 118 9.27 -9.12 -0.61
N ILE A 119 8.21 -9.21 0.19
CA ILE A 119 7.23 -8.16 0.39
C ILE A 119 7.70 -7.34 1.60
N THR A 120 7.65 -6.04 1.47
CA THR A 120 8.01 -5.11 2.54
C THR A 120 6.73 -4.50 3.13
N PRO A 121 6.35 -4.85 4.36
CA PRO A 121 5.28 -4.15 5.06
C PRO A 121 5.75 -2.74 5.43
N LEU A 122 5.00 -1.73 5.04
CA LEU A 122 5.24 -0.32 5.34
C LEU A 122 4.13 0.16 6.26
N CYS A 123 4.44 0.34 7.53
CA CYS A 123 3.51 0.97 8.46
C CYS A 123 3.50 2.50 8.28
N MET A 124 2.46 3.16 8.75
CA MET A 124 2.28 4.60 8.58
C MET A 124 3.44 5.43 9.17
N SER A 125 4.19 4.90 10.15
CA SER A 125 5.37 5.53 10.73
C SER A 125 6.65 5.34 9.90
N ASP A 126 6.67 4.42 8.92
CA ASP A 126 7.83 4.18 8.05
C ASP A 126 8.06 5.39 7.12
N GLU A 127 9.32 5.82 6.97
CA GLU A 127 9.68 6.95 6.09
C GLU A 127 9.35 6.69 4.61
N ARG A 128 9.35 5.42 4.20
CA ARG A 128 9.00 4.98 2.84
C ARG A 128 7.48 4.99 2.58
N TYR A 129 6.66 5.07 3.64
CA TYR A 129 5.22 5.19 3.48
C TYR A 129 4.88 6.48 2.73
N PRO A 130 4.01 6.48 1.70
CA PRO A 130 3.69 7.67 0.92
C PRO A 130 3.16 8.80 1.79
N GLN A 131 3.90 9.89 1.92
CA GLN A 131 3.51 11.03 2.77
C GLN A 131 2.14 11.60 2.40
N ARG A 132 1.87 11.73 1.09
CA ARG A 132 0.57 12.23 0.59
C ARG A 132 -0.60 11.32 0.98
N LEU A 133 -0.36 10.01 1.11
CA LEU A 133 -1.37 9.07 1.58
C LEU A 133 -1.56 9.16 3.09
N ARG A 134 -0.48 9.38 3.85
CA ARG A 134 -0.52 9.57 5.31
C ARG A 134 -1.44 10.70 5.73
N ASP A 135 -1.50 11.76 4.92
CA ASP A 135 -2.31 12.94 5.19
C ASP A 135 -3.81 12.74 4.86
N CYS A 136 -4.19 11.61 4.26
CA CYS A 136 -5.59 11.31 3.96
C CYS A 136 -6.34 10.84 5.21
N ASP A 137 -7.62 11.22 5.29
CA ASP A 137 -8.49 10.84 6.43
C ASP A 137 -8.81 9.34 6.48
N ASP A 138 -8.64 8.65 5.37
CA ASP A 138 -8.87 7.20 5.19
C ASP A 138 -7.58 6.43 4.90
N ALA A 139 -6.43 6.99 5.27
CA ALA A 139 -5.14 6.35 5.05
C ALA A 139 -5.07 4.96 5.73
N PRO A 140 -4.66 3.89 5.01
CA PRO A 140 -4.46 2.59 5.62
C PRO A 140 -3.24 2.62 6.55
N LEU A 141 -3.32 1.94 7.71
CA LEU A 141 -2.18 1.88 8.65
C LEU A 141 -0.99 1.09 8.08
N MET A 142 -1.25 0.18 7.14
CA MET A 142 -0.26 -0.73 6.58
C MET A 142 -0.39 -0.80 5.07
N LEU A 143 0.74 -0.74 4.38
CA LEU A 143 0.89 -1.09 2.96
C LEU A 143 1.81 -2.30 2.83
N PHE A 144 1.50 -3.18 1.90
CA PHE A 144 2.37 -4.28 1.52
C PHE A 144 3.04 -3.94 0.19
N TYR A 145 4.34 -3.65 0.24
CA TYR A 145 5.10 -3.14 -0.89
C TYR A 145 6.03 -4.20 -1.47
N LYS A 146 6.01 -4.33 -2.79
CA LYS A 146 6.96 -5.15 -3.52
C LYS A 146 7.50 -4.37 -4.72
N GLY A 147 8.76 -4.01 -4.68
CA GLY A 147 9.39 -3.23 -5.74
C GLY A 147 10.55 -2.39 -5.23
N SER A 148 10.99 -1.44 -6.05
CA SER A 148 12.11 -0.56 -5.73
C SER A 148 11.85 0.91 -6.06
N ALA A 149 10.62 1.26 -6.48
CA ALA A 149 10.27 2.65 -6.77
C ALA A 149 10.20 3.47 -5.47
N ASP A 150 10.70 4.69 -5.51
CA ASP A 150 10.48 5.64 -4.42
C ASP A 150 9.04 6.15 -4.46
N LEU A 151 8.26 5.81 -3.41
CA LEU A 151 6.86 6.20 -3.30
C LEU A 151 6.67 7.67 -2.92
N ASN A 152 7.74 8.33 -2.46
CA ASN A 152 7.76 9.73 -2.06
C ASN A 152 8.36 10.64 -3.14
N GLN A 153 8.40 10.19 -4.38
CA GLN A 153 8.86 11.02 -5.48
C GLN A 153 8.16 12.39 -5.51
N LYS A 154 8.92 13.41 -5.87
CA LYS A 154 8.43 14.81 -5.90
C LYS A 154 7.20 15.00 -6.81
N ARG A 155 7.16 14.24 -7.91
CA ARG A 155 6.04 14.28 -8.87
C ARG A 155 5.43 12.90 -9.01
N VAL A 156 4.15 12.81 -8.69
CA VAL A 156 3.34 11.60 -8.83
C VAL A 156 2.12 11.94 -9.66
N ILE A 157 1.82 11.10 -10.63
CA ILE A 157 0.63 11.22 -11.47
C ILE A 157 -0.19 9.93 -11.37
N ASN A 158 -1.48 10.07 -11.11
CA ASN A 158 -2.42 8.96 -11.13
C ASN A 158 -3.17 8.95 -12.48
N ILE A 159 -3.10 7.82 -13.19
CA ILE A 159 -3.83 7.61 -14.44
C ILE A 159 -4.78 6.46 -14.22
N VAL A 160 -6.08 6.75 -14.17
CA VAL A 160 -7.12 5.76 -13.90
C VAL A 160 -8.31 5.97 -14.82
N GLY A 161 -9.03 4.89 -15.14
CA GLY A 161 -10.19 5.02 -15.99
C GLY A 161 -10.96 3.72 -16.23
N THR A 162 -11.67 3.67 -17.33
CA THR A 162 -12.53 2.54 -17.69
C THR A 162 -11.72 1.26 -17.96
N ARG A 163 -12.31 0.11 -17.60
CA ARG A 163 -11.75 -1.22 -17.94
C ARG A 163 -11.89 -1.57 -19.42
N HIS A 164 -12.73 -0.85 -20.16
CA HIS A 164 -12.92 -0.98 -21.61
C HIS A 164 -12.38 0.28 -22.30
N CYS A 165 -11.05 0.33 -22.47
CA CYS A 165 -10.42 1.44 -23.17
C CYS A 165 -10.71 1.33 -24.69
N THR A 166 -11.04 2.45 -25.31
CA THR A 166 -11.18 2.53 -26.76
C THR A 166 -9.81 2.81 -27.41
N ILE A 167 -9.67 2.50 -28.69
CA ILE A 167 -8.45 2.85 -29.46
C ILE A 167 -8.10 4.35 -29.32
N TYR A 168 -9.10 5.21 -29.31
CA TYR A 168 -8.89 6.63 -29.06
C TYR A 168 -8.34 6.91 -27.66
N GLY A 169 -8.85 6.21 -26.62
CA GLY A 169 -8.37 6.33 -25.26
C GLY A 169 -6.92 5.89 -25.11
N GLU A 170 -6.55 4.77 -25.75
CA GLU A 170 -5.16 4.27 -25.80
C GLU A 170 -4.21 5.28 -26.45
N ASP A 171 -4.63 5.88 -27.57
CA ASP A 171 -3.85 6.90 -28.25
C ASP A 171 -3.68 8.18 -27.42
N VAL A 172 -4.72 8.58 -26.69
CA VAL A 172 -4.65 9.72 -25.75
C VAL A 172 -3.65 9.44 -24.64
N ILE A 173 -3.69 8.25 -24.02
CA ILE A 173 -2.73 7.87 -22.96
C ILE A 173 -1.31 7.87 -23.53
N ARG A 174 -1.11 7.29 -24.68
CA ARG A 174 0.20 7.21 -25.35
C ARG A 174 0.78 8.60 -25.59
N ARG A 175 0.02 9.50 -26.19
CA ARG A 175 0.46 10.89 -26.44
C ARG A 175 0.73 11.62 -25.15
N PHE A 176 -0.20 11.55 -24.20
CA PHE A 176 -0.06 12.22 -22.91
C PHE A 176 1.22 11.83 -22.19
N VAL A 177 1.52 10.53 -22.07
CA VAL A 177 2.72 10.06 -21.36
C VAL A 177 4.00 10.42 -22.13
N SER A 178 3.97 10.38 -23.48
CA SER A 178 5.07 10.82 -24.32
C SER A 178 5.37 12.32 -24.17
N ASP A 179 4.34 13.16 -24.21
CA ASP A 179 4.49 14.60 -24.05
C ASP A 179 4.93 14.96 -22.62
N LEU A 180 4.38 14.26 -21.64
CA LEU A 180 4.79 14.40 -20.23
C LEU A 180 6.29 14.12 -20.05
N ARG A 181 6.84 13.14 -20.76
CA ARG A 181 8.27 12.80 -20.67
C ARG A 181 9.16 13.94 -21.11
N GLN A 182 8.73 14.70 -22.10
CA GLN A 182 9.48 15.87 -22.58
C GLN A 182 9.45 17.03 -21.57
N LEU A 183 8.33 17.20 -20.88
CA LEU A 183 8.11 18.30 -19.94
C LEU A 183 8.62 17.98 -18.53
N CYS A 184 8.44 16.75 -18.10
CA CYS A 184 8.72 16.29 -16.73
C CYS A 184 9.42 14.93 -16.75
N PRO A 185 10.75 14.86 -16.88
CA PRO A 185 11.47 13.58 -17.03
C PRO A 185 11.45 12.69 -15.78
N GLN A 186 11.11 13.22 -14.63
CA GLN A 186 11.03 12.49 -13.36
C GLN A 186 9.62 12.55 -12.79
N VAL A 187 8.84 11.51 -13.06
CA VAL A 187 7.47 11.34 -12.56
C VAL A 187 7.27 9.88 -12.21
N LEU A 188 6.63 9.62 -11.09
CA LEU A 188 6.10 8.31 -10.75
C LEU A 188 4.67 8.21 -11.31
N VAL A 189 4.44 7.26 -12.20
CA VAL A 189 3.10 6.97 -12.71
C VAL A 189 2.45 5.92 -11.81
N VAL A 190 1.29 6.24 -11.26
CA VAL A 190 0.52 5.34 -10.38
C VAL A 190 -0.81 5.01 -11.05
N SER A 191 -1.17 3.73 -11.02
CA SER A 191 -2.47 3.25 -11.51
C SER A 191 -2.90 2.01 -10.72
N GLY A 192 -4.10 1.47 -10.99
CA GLY A 192 -4.44 0.12 -10.63
C GLY A 192 -3.65 -0.89 -11.47
N LEU A 193 -4.10 -2.11 -11.57
CA LEU A 193 -3.56 -3.07 -12.54
C LEU A 193 -4.72 -3.70 -13.33
N ALA A 194 -5.83 -2.96 -13.45
CA ALA A 194 -7.02 -3.41 -14.12
C ALA A 194 -6.86 -3.39 -15.66
N TYR A 195 -7.81 -4.03 -16.33
CA TYR A 195 -7.93 -3.89 -17.79
C TYR A 195 -8.17 -2.43 -18.20
N GLY A 196 -7.90 -2.10 -19.44
CA GLY A 196 -8.20 -0.81 -20.06
C GLY A 196 -7.19 0.28 -19.70
N VAL A 197 -7.64 1.41 -19.20
CA VAL A 197 -6.79 2.59 -18.96
C VAL A 197 -5.60 2.30 -18.08
N ASP A 198 -5.78 1.51 -17.02
CA ASP A 198 -4.74 1.24 -16.04
C ASP A 198 -3.55 0.52 -16.67
N ILE A 199 -3.78 -0.59 -17.37
CA ILE A 199 -2.70 -1.35 -17.99
C ILE A 199 -1.99 -0.55 -19.08
N HIS A 200 -2.75 0.23 -19.87
CA HIS A 200 -2.16 1.10 -20.89
C HIS A 200 -1.31 2.21 -20.26
N ALA A 201 -1.72 2.76 -19.11
CA ALA A 201 -0.91 3.72 -18.36
C ALA A 201 0.44 3.14 -17.95
N HIS A 202 0.45 1.92 -17.41
CA HIS A 202 1.69 1.22 -17.04
C HIS A 202 2.58 0.95 -18.25
N GLN A 203 2.02 0.42 -19.34
CA GLN A 203 2.77 0.15 -20.57
C GLN A 203 3.40 1.42 -21.14
N GLN A 204 2.65 2.51 -21.20
CA GLN A 204 3.18 3.77 -21.72
C GLN A 204 4.20 4.42 -20.77
N ALA A 205 4.03 4.28 -19.46
CA ALA A 205 5.03 4.71 -18.48
C ALA A 205 6.36 3.98 -18.72
N LEU A 206 6.35 2.65 -18.82
CA LEU A 206 7.54 1.84 -19.08
C LEU A 206 8.18 2.15 -20.43
N ASN A 207 7.38 2.27 -21.50
CA ASN A 207 7.84 2.61 -22.84
C ASN A 207 8.55 3.97 -22.90
N ASN A 208 8.19 4.89 -22.02
CA ASN A 208 8.80 6.21 -21.92
C ASN A 208 9.86 6.31 -20.81
N GLY A 209 10.25 5.20 -20.18
CA GLY A 209 11.29 5.16 -19.15
C GLY A 209 10.89 5.80 -17.82
N TYR A 210 9.61 5.84 -17.51
CA TYR A 210 9.10 6.20 -16.19
C TYR A 210 9.05 5.01 -15.26
N GLU A 211 9.26 5.23 -13.97
CA GLU A 211 8.85 4.30 -12.94
C GLU A 211 7.33 4.29 -12.83
N THR A 212 6.78 3.11 -12.56
CA THR A 212 5.34 2.98 -12.39
C THR A 212 5.01 2.03 -11.25
N VAL A 213 3.89 2.30 -10.59
CA VAL A 213 3.42 1.58 -9.41
C VAL A 213 1.96 1.18 -9.57
N GLY A 214 1.71 -0.12 -9.45
CA GLY A 214 0.35 -0.69 -9.41
C GLY A 214 -0.19 -0.71 -7.99
N VAL A 215 -1.37 -0.11 -7.79
CA VAL A 215 -2.09 -0.12 -6.50
C VAL A 215 -3.19 -1.17 -6.58
N LEU A 216 -3.07 -2.22 -5.76
CA LEU A 216 -3.93 -3.40 -5.80
C LEU A 216 -4.80 -3.47 -4.55
N ALA A 217 -6.05 -3.93 -4.73
CA ALA A 217 -7.00 -4.15 -3.63
C ALA A 217 -7.07 -5.63 -3.19
N HIS A 218 -6.12 -6.45 -3.61
CA HIS A 218 -6.04 -7.89 -3.29
C HIS A 218 -4.61 -8.28 -2.91
N GLY A 219 -4.44 -9.46 -2.30
CA GLY A 219 -3.12 -9.97 -1.88
C GLY A 219 -2.16 -10.18 -3.05
N LEU A 220 -0.85 -10.10 -2.77
CA LEU A 220 0.24 -10.31 -3.75
C LEU A 220 0.39 -11.77 -4.20
N ASP A 221 -0.27 -12.69 -3.53
CA ASP A 221 -0.36 -14.10 -3.90
C ASP A 221 -1.18 -14.31 -5.18
N ASN A 222 -2.13 -13.40 -5.45
CA ASN A 222 -3.01 -13.44 -6.61
C ASN A 222 -2.80 -12.24 -7.52
N LEU A 223 -2.35 -12.50 -8.76
CA LEU A 223 -2.34 -11.47 -9.79
C LEU A 223 -3.67 -11.45 -10.53
N TYR A 224 -4.41 -10.36 -10.43
CA TYR A 224 -5.62 -10.13 -11.22
C TYR A 224 -5.49 -8.83 -12.02
N PRO A 225 -5.73 -8.85 -13.32
CA PRO A 225 -5.98 -10.04 -14.16
C PRO A 225 -4.72 -10.92 -14.34
N SER A 226 -4.89 -12.24 -14.38
CA SER A 226 -3.77 -13.19 -14.57
C SER A 226 -3.03 -13.00 -15.90
N SER A 227 -3.72 -12.43 -16.90
CA SER A 227 -3.16 -12.09 -18.23
C SER A 227 -2.10 -10.99 -18.15
N HIS A 228 -2.06 -10.18 -17.09
CA HIS A 228 -1.07 -9.10 -16.92
C HIS A 228 0.24 -9.58 -16.28
N ARG A 229 0.41 -10.90 -16.09
CA ARG A 229 1.65 -11.47 -15.52
C ARG A 229 2.90 -11.19 -16.37
N ALA A 230 2.74 -10.95 -17.67
CA ALA A 230 3.80 -10.69 -18.62
C ALA A 230 4.02 -9.17 -18.89
N THR A 231 3.24 -8.32 -18.28
CA THR A 231 3.38 -6.86 -18.33
C THR A 231 4.24 -6.37 -17.19
#